data_2a4384954c7b2e13d918e4136860e483
#
_entry.id   2a4384954c7b2e13d918e4136860e483
#
_cell.length_a   1.000
_cell.length_b   1.000
_cell.length_c   1.000
_cell.angle_alpha   90.00
_cell.angle_beta   90.00
_cell.angle_gamma   90.00
#
_symmetry.space_group_name_H-M   'P 1'
#
loop_
_entity.id
_entity.type
_entity.pdbx_description
1 polymer ?
#
loop_
_entity_poly.entity_id
_entity_poly.type
_entity_poly.pdbx_seq_one_letter_code
_entity_poly.pdbx_strand_id
1 'polypeptide(L)'
;FNAISSLDIPHEEKVRIYYGNGEDSLETAPAGSSHGQLIDLVNAVNVADLELGDGSRVQISAEQLLAWDPDVIIVNGEPKADMTGSAAAEAILADPLFATLKAVQNGAVYGTPNAPFSWVDRPPGPNRIVGMRWLSGLIYPTYLNFDVDEAVREFFQLFYHVELTDEQLTQLYNGTL
;
A
#
# COMPACT_ATOMS: atom_id res chain seq x y z
N PHE A 1 -9.68 -14.11 -1.00
CA PHE A 1 -8.40 -14.29 -1.72
C PHE A 1 -8.67 -14.49 -3.21
N ASN A 2 -9.33 -15.56 -3.59
CA ASN A 2 -9.54 -15.91 -5.01
C ASN A 2 -10.27 -14.80 -5.80
N ALA A 3 -11.19 -14.06 -5.21
CA ALA A 3 -11.93 -13.01 -5.89
C ALA A 3 -11.06 -11.84 -6.40
N ILE A 4 -9.90 -11.63 -5.79
CA ILE A 4 -8.95 -10.56 -6.16
C ILE A 4 -7.83 -11.13 -7.02
N SER A 5 -7.19 -12.22 -6.58
CA SER A 5 -6.06 -12.81 -7.31
C SER A 5 -6.43 -13.42 -8.66
N SER A 6 -7.74 -13.68 -8.90
CA SER A 6 -8.26 -14.17 -10.18
C SER A 6 -8.86 -13.09 -11.08
N LEU A 7 -8.72 -11.80 -10.72
CA LEU A 7 -9.10 -10.71 -11.61
C LEU A 7 -8.27 -10.78 -12.90
N ASP A 8 -8.93 -10.82 -14.04
CA ASP A 8 -8.28 -10.81 -15.34
C ASP A 8 -8.02 -9.35 -15.75
N ILE A 9 -6.94 -8.78 -15.21
CA ILE A 9 -6.52 -7.42 -15.52
C ILE A 9 -5.60 -7.48 -16.75
N PRO A 10 -5.97 -6.84 -17.86
CA PRO A 10 -5.10 -6.72 -19.03
C PRO A 10 -3.74 -6.12 -18.64
N HIS A 11 -2.67 -6.58 -19.27
CA HIS A 11 -1.31 -6.17 -18.91
C HIS A 11 -1.13 -4.65 -18.95
N GLU A 12 -1.73 -4.00 -19.96
CA GLU A 12 -1.71 -2.55 -20.17
C GLU A 12 -2.53 -1.75 -19.14
N GLU A 13 -3.43 -2.42 -18.42
CA GLU A 13 -4.24 -1.81 -17.36
C GLU A 13 -3.71 -2.08 -15.96
N LYS A 14 -2.62 -2.86 -15.85
CA LYS A 14 -2.00 -3.13 -14.55
C LYS A 14 -1.39 -1.86 -13.98
N VAL A 15 -1.86 -1.49 -12.78
CA VAL A 15 -1.37 -0.33 -12.05
C VAL A 15 0.05 -0.58 -11.56
N ARG A 16 0.94 0.37 -11.79
CA ARG A 16 2.35 0.35 -11.38
C ARG A 16 2.49 1.01 -10.02
N ILE A 17 2.93 0.24 -9.03
CA ILE A 17 2.95 0.66 -7.62
C ILE A 17 4.39 0.74 -7.12
N TYR A 18 4.69 1.84 -6.42
CA TYR A 18 5.85 1.96 -5.54
C TYR A 18 5.42 1.76 -4.08
N TYR A 19 6.16 0.96 -3.32
CA TYR A 19 5.96 0.77 -1.89
C TYR A 19 7.12 1.35 -1.09
N GLY A 20 6.90 2.54 -0.52
CA GLY A 20 7.88 3.27 0.27
C GLY A 20 7.84 2.93 1.76
N ASN A 21 9.02 2.88 2.37
CA ASN A 21 9.24 2.64 3.79
C ASN A 21 10.42 3.51 4.29
N GLY A 22 10.65 3.53 5.60
CA GLY A 22 11.67 4.37 6.22
C GLY A 22 11.20 5.81 6.40
N GLU A 23 12.03 6.63 7.03
CA GLU A 23 11.70 8.03 7.33
C GLU A 23 11.56 8.90 6.08
N ASP A 24 12.36 8.59 5.05
CA ASP A 24 12.37 9.29 3.76
C ASP A 24 11.47 8.63 2.70
N SER A 25 10.82 7.53 3.05
CA SER A 25 10.02 6.69 2.15
C SER A 25 10.78 6.15 0.93
N LEU A 26 12.11 6.12 0.97
CA LEU A 26 13.00 5.64 -0.10
C LEU A 26 13.56 4.22 0.16
N GLU A 27 13.18 3.56 1.26
CA GLU A 27 13.36 2.12 1.38
C GLU A 27 12.20 1.40 0.68
N THR A 28 12.47 0.39 -0.14
CA THR A 28 11.42 -0.36 -0.84
C THR A 28 11.61 -1.86 -0.73
N ALA A 29 10.51 -2.59 -0.84
CA ALA A 29 10.52 -4.05 -0.93
C ALA A 29 10.52 -4.46 -2.41
N PRO A 30 11.58 -5.12 -2.91
CA PRO A 30 11.68 -5.53 -4.31
C PRO A 30 10.54 -6.44 -4.76
N ALA A 31 10.23 -6.42 -6.05
CA ALA A 31 9.31 -7.34 -6.70
C ALA A 31 9.72 -8.80 -6.42
N GLY A 32 8.73 -9.66 -6.16
CA GLY A 32 8.97 -11.05 -5.78
C GLY A 32 9.45 -11.27 -4.33
N SER A 33 9.69 -10.20 -3.55
CA SER A 33 10.00 -10.33 -2.13
C SER A 33 8.76 -10.65 -1.30
N SER A 34 8.94 -11.27 -0.14
CA SER A 34 7.83 -11.55 0.79
C SER A 34 7.15 -10.27 1.30
N HIS A 35 7.87 -9.17 1.35
CA HIS A 35 7.37 -7.86 1.80
C HIS A 35 6.63 -7.09 0.69
N GLY A 36 6.99 -7.31 -0.59
CA GLY A 36 6.31 -6.75 -1.76
C GLY A 36 5.12 -7.59 -2.26
N GLN A 37 4.94 -8.79 -1.72
CA GLN A 37 3.99 -9.80 -2.23
C GLN A 37 2.54 -9.31 -2.33
N LEU A 38 2.11 -8.36 -1.50
CA LEU A 38 0.74 -7.85 -1.57
C LEU A 38 0.44 -7.24 -2.94
N ILE A 39 1.42 -6.55 -3.54
CA ILE A 39 1.27 -5.92 -4.85
C ILE A 39 1.01 -6.98 -5.93
N ASP A 40 1.76 -8.10 -5.89
CA ASP A 40 1.58 -9.21 -6.82
C ASP A 40 0.21 -9.88 -6.64
N LEU A 41 -0.22 -10.05 -5.38
CA LEU A 41 -1.50 -10.67 -5.02
C LEU A 41 -2.73 -9.89 -5.48
N VAL A 42 -2.59 -8.58 -5.73
CA VAL A 42 -3.67 -7.75 -6.29
C VAL A 42 -3.53 -7.53 -7.80
N ASN A 43 -2.68 -8.31 -8.48
CA ASN A 43 -2.40 -8.21 -9.92
C ASN A 43 -1.86 -6.85 -10.39
N ALA A 44 -1.22 -6.10 -9.49
CA ALA A 44 -0.49 -4.88 -9.82
C ALA A 44 0.98 -5.18 -10.16
N VAL A 45 1.70 -4.16 -10.61
CA VAL A 45 3.13 -4.23 -10.92
C VAL A 45 3.91 -3.49 -9.84
N ASN A 46 4.77 -4.19 -9.12
CA ASN A 46 5.75 -3.55 -8.26
C ASN A 46 6.87 -2.96 -9.13
N VAL A 47 7.04 -1.62 -9.10
CA VAL A 47 8.05 -0.95 -9.93
C VAL A 47 9.49 -1.19 -9.46
N ALA A 48 9.68 -1.67 -8.24
CA ALA A 48 10.98 -1.99 -7.67
C ALA A 48 11.47 -3.37 -8.19
N ASP A 49 11.73 -3.48 -9.48
CA ASP A 49 12.37 -4.64 -10.11
C ASP A 49 13.88 -4.59 -9.81
N LEU A 50 14.23 -5.01 -8.60
CA LEU A 50 15.57 -4.99 -8.05
C LEU A 50 15.95 -6.37 -7.54
N GLU A 51 17.26 -6.69 -7.59
CA GLU A 51 17.76 -7.91 -6.95
C GLU A 51 17.57 -7.84 -5.44
N LEU A 52 17.02 -8.93 -4.88
CA LEU A 52 16.95 -9.12 -3.44
C LEU A 52 18.39 -9.35 -2.93
N GLY A 53 18.90 -8.37 -2.17
CA GLY A 53 20.10 -8.55 -1.39
C GLY A 53 19.85 -9.39 -0.12
N ASP A 54 20.78 -9.37 0.82
CA ASP A 54 20.66 -10.09 2.10
C ASP A 54 19.55 -9.52 3.02
N GLY A 55 18.98 -8.35 2.67
CA GLY A 55 17.93 -7.67 3.43
C GLY A 55 16.53 -7.87 2.82
N SER A 56 15.51 -7.54 3.60
CA SER A 56 14.10 -7.55 3.16
C SER A 56 13.71 -6.30 2.37
N ARG A 57 14.55 -5.27 2.37
CA ARG A 57 14.34 -3.96 1.74
C ARG A 57 15.63 -3.44 1.13
N VAL A 58 15.48 -2.56 0.17
CA VAL A 58 16.57 -1.90 -0.55
C VAL A 58 16.36 -0.39 -0.47
N GLN A 59 17.40 0.34 -0.08
CA GLN A 59 17.42 1.80 -0.18
C GLN A 59 17.62 2.20 -1.64
N ILE A 60 16.78 3.12 -2.12
CA ILE A 60 16.88 3.70 -3.46
C ILE A 60 17.17 5.20 -3.38
N SER A 61 17.52 5.80 -4.51
CA SER A 61 17.62 7.25 -4.62
C SER A 61 16.29 7.86 -5.08
N ALA A 62 16.10 9.14 -4.84
CA ALA A 62 14.95 9.88 -5.34
C ALA A 62 14.90 9.87 -6.88
N GLU A 63 16.06 9.93 -7.56
CA GLU A 63 16.16 9.85 -9.01
C GLU A 63 15.66 8.49 -9.54
N GLN A 64 15.89 7.41 -8.79
CA GLN A 64 15.39 6.10 -9.16
C GLN A 64 13.86 6.06 -9.08
N LEU A 65 13.27 6.64 -8.04
CA LEU A 65 11.81 6.76 -7.92
C LEU A 65 11.22 7.61 -9.04
N LEU A 66 11.87 8.75 -9.35
CA LEU A 66 11.48 9.60 -10.48
C LEU A 66 11.57 8.86 -11.83
N ALA A 67 12.60 8.05 -12.03
CA ALA A 67 12.75 7.26 -13.25
C ALA A 67 11.69 6.15 -13.39
N TRP A 68 11.26 5.56 -12.29
CA TRP A 68 10.15 4.58 -12.31
C TRP A 68 8.80 5.21 -12.58
N ASP A 69 8.56 6.43 -12.12
CA ASP A 69 7.31 7.18 -12.32
C ASP A 69 6.06 6.30 -12.11
N PRO A 70 5.80 5.82 -10.87
CA PRO A 70 4.69 4.92 -10.58
C PRO A 70 3.33 5.63 -10.76
N ASP A 71 2.28 4.84 -11.03
CA ASP A 71 0.91 5.33 -11.09
C ASP A 71 0.32 5.55 -9.69
N VAL A 72 0.75 4.73 -8.73
CA VAL A 72 0.33 4.80 -7.31
C VAL A 72 1.55 4.64 -6.42
N ILE A 73 1.59 5.40 -5.35
CA ILE A 73 2.55 5.26 -4.25
C ILE A 73 1.78 4.85 -3.00
N ILE A 74 2.20 3.76 -2.37
CA ILE A 74 1.79 3.41 -1.01
C ILE A 74 2.99 3.54 -0.08
N VAL A 75 2.80 4.14 1.08
CA VAL A 75 3.89 4.34 2.04
C VAL A 75 3.52 3.84 3.41
N ASN A 76 4.48 3.22 4.05
CA ASN A 76 4.33 2.79 5.43
C ASN A 76 4.78 3.94 6.36
N GLY A 77 4.10 4.09 7.49
CA GLY A 77 4.59 4.94 8.57
C GLY A 77 5.89 4.38 9.17
N GLU A 78 6.65 5.23 9.83
CA GLU A 78 7.83 4.82 10.59
C GLU A 78 7.58 5.02 12.09
N PRO A 79 7.21 3.95 12.82
CA PRO A 79 6.86 4.05 14.25
C PRO A 79 8.00 4.58 15.12
N LYS A 80 9.25 4.38 14.71
CA LYS A 80 10.41 4.91 15.44
C LYS A 80 10.53 6.43 15.33
N ALA A 81 10.00 7.00 14.25
CA ALA A 81 9.94 8.43 14.03
C ALA A 81 8.58 9.03 14.44
N ASP A 82 7.70 8.23 15.09
CA ASP A 82 6.31 8.61 15.42
C ASP A 82 5.53 9.11 14.22
N MET A 83 5.79 8.51 13.05
CA MET A 83 5.20 8.90 11.77
C MET A 83 4.17 7.87 11.30
N THR A 84 2.92 8.30 11.12
CA THR A 84 1.86 7.48 10.53
C THR A 84 2.04 7.31 9.02
N GLY A 85 1.36 6.31 8.42
CA GLY A 85 1.32 6.17 6.97
C GLY A 85 0.77 7.41 6.26
N SER A 86 -0.28 8.03 6.81
CA SER A 86 -0.85 9.27 6.27
C SER A 86 0.14 10.43 6.31
N ALA A 87 0.87 10.59 7.42
CA ALA A 87 1.90 11.64 7.52
C ALA A 87 3.04 11.41 6.50
N ALA A 88 3.44 10.17 6.27
CA ALA A 88 4.42 9.82 5.23
C ALA A 88 3.90 10.14 3.82
N ALA A 89 2.63 9.86 3.54
CA ALA A 89 2.00 10.18 2.26
C ALA A 89 1.90 11.71 2.04
N GLU A 90 1.50 12.45 3.06
CA GLU A 90 1.46 13.92 3.03
C GLU A 90 2.84 14.52 2.79
N ALA A 91 3.89 13.96 3.39
CA ALA A 91 5.26 14.41 3.18
C ALA A 91 5.69 14.26 1.71
N ILE A 92 5.38 13.12 1.06
CA ILE A 92 5.66 12.93 -0.37
C ILE A 92 4.86 13.92 -1.24
N LEU A 93 3.57 14.10 -0.95
CA LEU A 93 2.71 15.01 -1.70
C LEU A 93 3.17 16.47 -1.60
N ALA A 94 3.76 16.85 -0.48
CA ALA A 94 4.25 18.20 -0.23
C ALA A 94 5.69 18.45 -0.73
N ASP A 95 6.45 17.41 -1.05
CA ASP A 95 7.85 17.54 -1.45
C ASP A 95 7.96 17.99 -2.92
N PRO A 96 8.54 19.17 -3.20
CA PRO A 96 8.76 19.65 -4.57
C PRO A 96 9.59 18.71 -5.44
N LEU A 97 10.44 17.87 -4.83
CA LEU A 97 11.27 16.90 -5.55
C LEU A 97 10.42 15.88 -6.31
N PHE A 98 9.27 15.49 -5.74
CA PHE A 98 8.37 14.48 -6.30
C PHE A 98 7.18 15.06 -7.08
N ALA A 99 7.10 16.39 -7.23
CA ALA A 99 5.96 17.06 -7.86
C ALA A 99 5.69 16.64 -9.33
N THR A 100 6.67 16.05 -10.00
CA THR A 100 6.54 15.57 -11.39
C THR A 100 6.05 14.13 -11.51
N LEU A 101 6.04 13.35 -10.42
CA LEU A 101 5.54 11.98 -10.42
C LEU A 101 4.05 11.94 -10.75
N LYS A 102 3.64 10.99 -11.60
CA LYS A 102 2.21 10.77 -11.93
C LYS A 102 1.37 10.55 -10.68
N ALA A 103 1.84 9.73 -9.74
CA ALA A 103 1.13 9.47 -8.50
C ALA A 103 0.88 10.75 -7.70
N VAL A 104 1.87 11.67 -7.63
CA VAL A 104 1.72 12.95 -6.91
C VAL A 104 0.76 13.88 -7.64
N GLN A 105 0.90 14.01 -8.97
CA GLN A 105 0.02 14.86 -9.79
C GLN A 105 -1.45 14.43 -9.73
N ASN A 106 -1.69 13.12 -9.60
CA ASN A 106 -3.04 12.54 -9.51
C ASN A 106 -3.56 12.42 -8.07
N GLY A 107 -2.77 12.78 -7.06
CA GLY A 107 -3.11 12.58 -5.65
C GLY A 107 -3.19 11.10 -5.26
N ALA A 108 -2.53 10.21 -6.01
CA ALA A 108 -2.53 8.76 -5.80
C ALA A 108 -1.37 8.30 -4.90
N VAL A 109 -1.21 8.97 -3.76
CA VAL A 109 -0.22 8.65 -2.72
C VAL A 109 -0.98 8.36 -1.44
N TYR A 110 -0.82 7.14 -0.92
CA TYR A 110 -1.62 6.64 0.20
C TYR A 110 -0.74 6.10 1.32
N GLY A 111 -1.07 6.47 2.56
CA GLY A 111 -0.52 5.82 3.73
C GLY A 111 -1.12 4.43 3.93
N THR A 112 -0.30 3.44 4.28
CA THR A 112 -0.81 2.09 4.56
C THR A 112 -1.46 2.04 5.94
N PRO A 113 -2.67 1.47 6.08
CA PRO A 113 -3.26 1.24 7.40
C PRO A 113 -2.41 0.28 8.23
N ASN A 114 -2.33 0.54 9.54
CA ASN A 114 -1.38 -0.15 10.43
C ASN A 114 -2.02 -0.71 11.71
N ALA A 115 -3.31 -0.55 11.90
CA ALA A 115 -3.98 -1.02 13.12
C ALA A 115 -4.78 -2.31 12.85
N PRO A 116 -4.68 -3.29 13.78
CA PRO A 116 -3.73 -3.37 14.89
C PRO A 116 -2.31 -3.74 14.45
N PHE A 117 -2.09 -4.09 13.19
CA PHE A 117 -0.82 -4.39 12.54
C PHE A 117 -0.86 -3.95 11.07
N SER A 118 0.31 -3.85 10.42
CA SER A 118 0.39 -3.49 9.01
C SER A 118 -0.50 -4.38 8.13
N TRP A 119 -1.25 -3.73 7.24
CA TRP A 119 -2.08 -4.42 6.26
C TRP A 119 -1.29 -4.88 5.03
N VAL A 120 -0.06 -4.41 4.88
CA VAL A 120 0.77 -4.71 3.71
C VAL A 120 1.81 -5.78 4.01
N ASP A 121 2.70 -5.58 5.02
CA ASP A 121 3.85 -6.47 5.13
C ASP A 121 4.16 -7.00 6.53
N ARG A 122 4.12 -6.21 7.60
CA ARG A 122 4.63 -6.60 8.92
C ARG A 122 3.64 -6.47 10.09
N PRO A 123 3.53 -7.53 10.88
CA PRO A 123 4.01 -8.89 10.63
C PRO A 123 3.22 -9.58 9.50
N PRO A 124 3.84 -10.53 8.74
CA PRO A 124 3.09 -11.35 7.80
C PRO A 124 1.99 -12.10 8.56
N GLY A 125 0.74 -11.81 8.23
CA GLY A 125 -0.39 -12.34 8.99
C GLY A 125 -1.72 -12.13 8.31
N PRO A 126 -2.84 -12.40 9.01
CA PRO A 126 -4.19 -12.27 8.44
C PRO A 126 -4.52 -10.87 7.95
N ASN A 127 -3.86 -9.82 8.46
CA ASN A 127 -4.08 -8.44 8.02
C ASN A 127 -3.78 -8.22 6.52
N ARG A 128 -2.98 -9.06 5.89
CA ARG A 128 -2.80 -9.03 4.44
C ARG A 128 -4.10 -9.34 3.67
N ILE A 129 -5.04 -10.06 4.27
CA ILE A 129 -6.34 -10.33 3.67
C ILE A 129 -7.14 -9.03 3.52
N VAL A 130 -7.18 -8.22 4.58
CA VAL A 130 -7.83 -6.90 4.51
C VAL A 130 -7.02 -5.92 3.67
N GLY A 131 -5.69 -6.00 3.73
CA GLY A 131 -4.80 -5.21 2.88
C GLY A 131 -5.01 -5.43 1.39
N MET A 132 -5.23 -6.67 0.95
CA MET A 132 -5.60 -6.97 -0.44
C MET A 132 -6.91 -6.30 -0.84
N ARG A 133 -7.94 -6.34 0.02
CA ARG A 133 -9.24 -5.72 -0.25
C ARG A 133 -9.11 -4.20 -0.34
N TRP A 134 -8.41 -3.59 0.61
CA TRP A 134 -8.12 -2.16 0.64
C TRP A 134 -7.36 -1.70 -0.62
N LEU A 135 -6.21 -2.33 -0.91
CA LEU A 135 -5.38 -1.93 -2.05
C LEU A 135 -6.11 -2.14 -3.38
N SER A 136 -6.82 -3.27 -3.54
CA SER A 136 -7.63 -3.50 -4.74
C SER A 136 -8.72 -2.44 -4.92
N GLY A 137 -9.33 -1.98 -3.83
CA GLY A 137 -10.32 -0.91 -3.85
C GLY A 137 -9.76 0.41 -4.34
N LEU A 138 -8.50 0.70 -3.98
CA LEU A 138 -7.81 1.91 -4.43
C LEU A 138 -7.46 1.88 -5.93
N ILE A 139 -6.99 0.72 -6.42
CA ILE A 139 -6.38 0.64 -7.77
C ILE A 139 -7.31 0.07 -8.85
N TYR A 140 -8.29 -0.75 -8.46
CA TYR A 140 -9.19 -1.44 -9.40
C TYR A 140 -10.68 -1.37 -8.97
N PRO A 141 -11.22 -0.20 -8.59
CA PRO A 141 -12.58 -0.12 -8.06
C PRO A 141 -13.65 -0.62 -9.03
N THR A 142 -13.42 -0.50 -10.35
CA THR A 142 -14.37 -0.93 -11.40
C THR A 142 -14.37 -2.44 -11.64
N TYR A 143 -13.33 -3.16 -11.21
CA TYR A 143 -13.22 -4.61 -11.34
C TYR A 143 -13.79 -5.37 -10.15
N LEU A 144 -14.05 -4.67 -9.04
CA LEU A 144 -14.51 -5.30 -7.81
C LEU A 144 -16.04 -5.47 -7.83
N ASN A 145 -16.49 -6.58 -7.25
CA ASN A 145 -17.89 -6.90 -7.03
C ASN A 145 -18.28 -6.87 -5.53
N PHE A 146 -17.49 -6.22 -4.70
CA PHE A 146 -17.72 -6.07 -3.26
C PHE A 146 -17.43 -4.63 -2.82
N ASP A 147 -18.07 -4.23 -1.73
CA ASP A 147 -17.78 -2.97 -1.04
C ASP A 147 -16.57 -3.15 -0.13
N VAL A 148 -15.58 -2.23 -0.23
CA VAL A 148 -14.33 -2.31 0.53
C VAL A 148 -14.55 -2.07 2.01
N ASP A 149 -15.39 -1.10 2.36
CA ASP A 149 -15.67 -0.75 3.75
C ASP A 149 -16.42 -1.89 4.47
N GLU A 150 -17.40 -2.49 3.80
CA GLU A 150 -18.08 -3.69 4.30
C GLU A 150 -17.09 -4.84 4.49
N ALA A 151 -16.18 -5.04 3.53
CA ALA A 151 -15.17 -6.10 3.58
C ALA A 151 -14.16 -5.89 4.72
N VAL A 152 -13.80 -4.65 5.03
CA VAL A 152 -12.95 -4.30 6.18
C VAL A 152 -13.69 -4.56 7.49
N ARG A 153 -14.95 -4.14 7.61
CA ARG A 153 -15.79 -4.40 8.80
C ARG A 153 -15.95 -5.89 9.06
N GLU A 154 -16.27 -6.68 8.02
CA GLU A 154 -16.38 -8.14 8.10
C GLU A 154 -15.07 -8.75 8.61
N PHE A 155 -13.92 -8.30 8.08
CA PHE A 155 -12.62 -8.79 8.53
C PHE A 155 -12.39 -8.53 10.03
N PHE A 156 -12.66 -7.30 10.50
CA PHE A 156 -12.48 -6.96 11.91
C PHE A 156 -13.43 -7.73 12.82
N GLN A 157 -14.68 -7.92 12.39
CA GLN A 157 -15.64 -8.73 13.12
C GLN A 157 -15.19 -10.20 13.25
N LEU A 158 -14.71 -10.80 12.16
CA LEU A 158 -14.32 -12.21 12.13
C LEU A 158 -13.01 -12.50 12.85
N PHE A 159 -12.00 -11.65 12.69
CA PHE A 159 -10.65 -11.90 13.20
C PHE A 159 -10.36 -11.24 14.54
N TYR A 160 -11.00 -10.11 14.82
CA TYR A 160 -10.77 -9.32 16.04
C TYR A 160 -11.98 -9.23 16.95
N HIS A 161 -13.14 -9.72 16.49
CA HIS A 161 -14.42 -9.63 17.23
C HIS A 161 -14.82 -8.17 17.55
N VAL A 162 -14.49 -7.25 16.65
CA VAL A 162 -14.78 -5.81 16.77
C VAL A 162 -15.75 -5.39 15.68
N GLU A 163 -16.81 -4.71 16.07
CA GLU A 163 -17.72 -4.00 15.16
C GLU A 163 -17.21 -2.56 15.00
N LEU A 164 -16.68 -2.24 13.81
CA LEU A 164 -16.16 -0.90 13.54
C LEU A 164 -17.30 0.10 13.30
N THR A 165 -17.20 1.25 13.95
CA THR A 165 -18.01 2.43 13.61
C THR A 165 -17.45 3.12 12.36
N ASP A 166 -18.21 4.05 11.75
CA ASP A 166 -17.74 4.84 10.60
C ASP A 166 -16.53 5.70 10.98
N GLU A 167 -16.52 6.24 12.19
CA GLU A 167 -15.39 7.01 12.71
C GLU A 167 -14.14 6.15 12.85
N GLN A 168 -14.25 4.96 13.43
CA GLN A 168 -13.12 4.04 13.57
C GLN A 168 -12.59 3.56 12.21
N LEU A 169 -13.46 3.32 11.24
CA LEU A 169 -13.04 2.96 9.88
C LEU A 169 -12.23 4.09 9.24
N THR A 170 -12.70 5.34 9.38
CA THR A 170 -11.98 6.53 8.92
C THR A 170 -10.61 6.67 9.61
N GLN A 171 -10.57 6.44 10.92
CA GLN A 171 -9.33 6.48 11.70
C GLN A 171 -8.33 5.38 11.27
N LEU A 172 -8.83 4.18 10.95
CA LEU A 172 -8.00 3.09 10.40
C LEU A 172 -7.32 3.51 9.10
N TYR A 173 -8.08 4.07 8.15
CA TYR A 173 -7.53 4.53 6.87
C TYR A 173 -6.55 5.68 7.02
N ASN A 174 -6.77 6.56 7.99
CA ASN A 174 -5.89 7.69 8.28
C ASN A 174 -4.71 7.33 9.20
N GLY A 175 -4.65 6.09 9.67
CA GLY A 175 -3.59 5.65 10.58
C GLY A 175 -3.61 6.33 11.95
N THR A 176 -4.80 6.76 12.41
CA THR A 176 -5.00 7.47 13.70
C THR A 176 -5.73 6.63 14.75
N LEU A 177 -6.02 5.36 14.44
CA LEU A 177 -6.60 4.39 15.37
C LEU A 177 -5.52 3.58 16.06
#